data_49473824131c9da61ae89789dcef9af9
#
_entry.id   49473824131c9da61ae89789dcef9af9
#
_cell.length_a   1.000
_cell.length_b   1.000
_cell.length_c   1.000
_cell.angle_alpha   90.00
_cell.angle_beta   90.00
_cell.angle_gamma   90.00
#
_symmetry.space_group_name_H-M   'P 1'
#
loop_
_entity.id
_entity.type
_entity.pdbx_description
1 polymer ?
#
loop_
_entity_poly.entity_id
_entity_poly.type
_entity_poly.pdbx_seq_one_letter_code
_entity_poly.pdbx_strand_id
1 'polypeptide(L)'
;MEYLNLQRLDEISEQSFQTCQPYPWANIEQSLTPEGYELLRQTMPAVEGFDKHVGVKRAYGQAPHDRYLLHYRPGVEVAQPWQEFIAELQGPVYQNFLRRVLGNHTFIPTFEWYYAWEGCAVSPHCDAARKLATHIFYFNTEDDWSSAWGGQILILDSERKFKVHSGPTFDQLKVAASIEPRGNGSLLFQRTHHSWHGVRPLQCPQGKLRKLFLITVNIPSFQVWWRKVRGKDPDGYRLKAAPTGSRTEGVRYPCSASCLPICAYIPGSVGCHVPSPST
;
A
#
# COMPACT_ATOMS: atom_id res chain seq x y z
N MET A 1 11.58 -10.61 10.31
CA MET A 1 10.43 -10.34 11.25
C MET A 1 9.16 -10.61 10.49
N GLU A 2 8.09 -11.07 11.14
CA GLU A 2 6.77 -11.17 10.53
C GLU A 2 6.00 -9.87 10.80
N TYR A 3 5.51 -9.23 9.73
CA TYR A 3 4.73 -8.00 9.82
C TYR A 3 3.24 -8.27 9.82
N LEU A 4 2.78 -9.24 9.02
CA LEU A 4 1.36 -9.60 8.92
C LEU A 4 0.89 -10.35 10.16
N ASN A 5 -0.26 -9.98 10.68
CA ASN A 5 -0.96 -10.76 11.69
C ASN A 5 -1.75 -11.88 11.01
N LEU A 6 -1.11 -13.04 10.81
CA LEU A 6 -1.67 -14.15 10.08
C LEU A 6 -2.96 -14.67 10.71
N GLN A 7 -3.07 -14.66 12.05
CA GLN A 7 -4.28 -15.06 12.74
C GLN A 7 -5.48 -14.21 12.29
N ARG A 8 -5.31 -12.88 12.21
CA ARG A 8 -6.37 -11.97 11.77
C ARG A 8 -6.73 -12.17 10.30
N LEU A 9 -5.75 -12.44 9.45
CA LEU A 9 -6.02 -12.76 8.05
C LEU A 9 -6.75 -14.10 7.91
N ASP A 10 -6.47 -15.08 8.76
CA ASP A 10 -7.11 -16.40 8.72
C ASP A 10 -8.55 -16.40 9.22
N GLU A 11 -8.93 -15.42 10.06
CA GLU A 11 -10.32 -15.21 10.48
C GLU A 11 -11.25 -14.80 9.31
N ILE A 12 -10.69 -14.29 8.20
CA ILE A 12 -11.47 -13.91 7.02
C ILE A 12 -11.68 -15.14 6.14
N SER A 13 -12.87 -15.72 6.19
CA SER A 13 -13.23 -16.82 5.30
C SER A 13 -13.64 -16.31 3.90
N GLU A 14 -13.46 -17.15 2.87
CA GLU A 14 -13.96 -16.87 1.52
C GLU A 14 -15.46 -16.56 1.55
N GLN A 15 -16.24 -17.38 2.25
CA GLN A 15 -17.69 -17.22 2.33
C GLN A 15 -18.08 -15.88 2.95
N SER A 16 -17.50 -15.52 4.11
CA SER A 16 -17.84 -14.25 4.79
C SER A 16 -17.46 -13.05 3.93
N PHE A 17 -16.32 -13.10 3.23
CA PHE A 17 -15.87 -12.04 2.34
C PHE A 17 -16.79 -11.91 1.11
N GLN A 18 -17.04 -13.01 0.39
CA GLN A 18 -17.76 -12.98 -0.88
C GLN A 18 -19.27 -12.69 -0.72
N THR A 19 -19.86 -12.96 0.44
CA THR A 19 -21.29 -12.65 0.71
C THR A 19 -21.52 -11.27 1.29
N CYS A 20 -20.44 -10.52 1.61
CA CYS A 20 -20.55 -9.17 2.16
C CYS A 20 -21.22 -8.21 1.18
N GLN A 21 -22.12 -7.35 1.69
CA GLN A 21 -22.88 -6.41 0.88
C GLN A 21 -22.38 -4.97 1.08
N PRO A 22 -22.48 -4.10 0.06
CA PRO A 22 -23.11 -4.28 -1.28
C PRO A 22 -22.17 -4.98 -2.31
N TYR A 23 -20.95 -5.28 -1.94
CA TYR A 23 -19.94 -6.03 -2.70
C TYR A 23 -18.94 -6.64 -1.70
N PRO A 24 -18.06 -7.57 -2.12
CA PRO A 24 -17.10 -8.19 -1.20
C PRO A 24 -16.11 -7.18 -0.60
N TRP A 25 -16.10 -7.08 0.72
CA TRP A 25 -15.12 -6.28 1.49
C TRP A 25 -14.94 -6.84 2.90
N ALA A 26 -13.81 -6.52 3.53
CA ALA A 26 -13.52 -6.82 4.92
C ALA A 26 -12.74 -5.68 5.56
N ASN A 27 -13.15 -5.26 6.76
CA ASN A 27 -12.36 -4.42 7.65
C ASN A 27 -11.59 -5.34 8.60
N ILE A 28 -10.28 -5.27 8.59
CA ILE A 28 -9.40 -6.16 9.36
C ILE A 28 -8.70 -5.33 10.42
N GLU A 29 -9.10 -5.48 11.66
CA GLU A 29 -8.43 -4.83 12.79
C GLU A 29 -7.16 -5.61 13.16
N GLN A 30 -6.12 -4.88 13.60
CA GLN A 30 -4.84 -5.48 13.97
C GLN A 30 -4.27 -6.38 12.85
N SER A 31 -4.33 -5.88 11.62
CA SER A 31 -3.89 -6.60 10.40
C SER A 31 -2.38 -6.84 10.36
N LEU A 32 -1.61 -6.10 11.17
CA LEU A 32 -0.18 -6.26 11.36
C LEU A 32 0.11 -6.68 12.81
N THR A 33 1.24 -7.34 13.01
CA THR A 33 1.75 -7.57 14.37
C THR A 33 2.01 -6.22 15.06
N PRO A 34 1.85 -6.09 16.39
CA PRO A 34 2.08 -4.81 17.08
C PRO A 34 3.46 -4.23 16.80
N GLU A 35 4.49 -5.06 16.85
CA GLU A 35 5.89 -4.70 16.62
C GLU A 35 6.12 -4.30 15.16
N GLY A 36 5.54 -5.06 14.21
CA GLY A 36 5.61 -4.78 12.77
C GLY A 36 4.94 -3.46 12.43
N TYR A 37 3.74 -3.21 12.97
CA TYR A 37 3.02 -1.95 12.78
C TYR A 37 3.84 -0.76 13.27
N GLU A 38 4.35 -0.81 14.49
CA GLU A 38 5.09 0.30 15.08
C GLU A 38 6.38 0.59 14.30
N LEU A 39 7.10 -0.45 13.89
CA LEU A 39 8.32 -0.30 13.09
C LEU A 39 8.04 0.34 11.72
N LEU A 40 6.98 -0.11 11.04
CA LEU A 40 6.56 0.48 9.77
C LEU A 40 6.10 1.93 9.95
N ARG A 41 5.33 2.22 11.01
CA ARG A 41 4.84 3.56 11.33
C ARG A 41 5.99 4.55 11.57
N GLN A 42 7.00 4.15 12.35
CA GLN A 42 8.17 4.98 12.65
C GLN A 42 9.05 5.23 11.42
N THR A 43 9.00 4.34 10.45
CA THR A 43 9.85 4.39 9.24
C THR A 43 9.07 4.79 7.98
N MET A 44 7.87 5.38 8.13
CA MET A 44 7.08 5.89 7.01
C MET A 44 7.90 6.85 6.14
N PRO A 45 7.83 6.73 4.81
CA PRO A 45 8.56 7.64 3.92
C PRO A 45 8.15 9.10 4.15
N ALA A 46 9.15 9.99 4.15
CA ALA A 46 8.93 11.42 4.26
C ALA A 46 8.23 11.99 3.02
N VAL A 47 7.31 12.93 3.22
CA VAL A 47 6.43 13.46 2.15
C VAL A 47 7.18 14.14 1.01
N GLU A 48 8.40 14.58 1.24
CA GLU A 48 9.26 15.25 0.27
C GLU A 48 9.62 14.34 -0.92
N GLY A 49 9.60 13.02 -0.70
CA GLY A 49 9.83 12.01 -1.75
C GLY A 49 8.62 11.70 -2.62
N PHE A 50 7.46 12.30 -2.33
CA PHE A 50 6.22 11.98 -3.01
C PHE A 50 5.95 12.89 -4.23
N ASP A 51 5.24 12.34 -5.20
CA ASP A 51 4.61 13.13 -6.25
C ASP A 51 3.32 13.77 -5.72
N LYS A 52 3.21 15.10 -5.83
CA LYS A 52 2.01 15.83 -5.45
C LYS A 52 1.05 15.91 -6.64
N HIS A 53 -0.12 15.32 -6.50
CA HIS A 53 -1.20 15.37 -7.49
C HIS A 53 -2.28 16.34 -7.01
N VAL A 54 -2.54 17.42 -7.77
CA VAL A 54 -3.54 18.43 -7.46
C VAL A 54 -4.34 18.77 -8.72
N GLY A 55 -5.66 18.77 -8.61
CA GLY A 55 -6.55 19.15 -9.70
C GLY A 55 -6.48 18.24 -10.92
N VAL A 56 -5.94 17.01 -10.78
CA VAL A 56 -5.81 16.08 -11.92
C VAL A 56 -7.20 15.66 -12.39
N LYS A 57 -7.52 16.04 -13.62
CA LYS A 57 -8.83 15.75 -14.25
C LYS A 57 -9.09 14.24 -14.30
N ARG A 58 -10.23 13.83 -13.84
CA ARG A 58 -10.69 12.44 -13.88
C ARG A 58 -11.75 12.23 -14.98
N ALA A 59 -11.90 10.97 -15.39
CA ALA A 59 -12.93 10.60 -16.34
C ALA A 59 -14.34 10.65 -15.70
N TYR A 60 -15.36 10.65 -16.54
CA TYR A 60 -16.77 10.50 -16.15
C TYR A 60 -17.33 11.59 -15.22
N GLY A 61 -16.73 12.78 -15.20
CA GLY A 61 -17.18 13.89 -14.35
C GLY A 61 -16.81 13.75 -12.87
N GLN A 62 -15.96 12.80 -12.53
CA GLN A 62 -15.47 12.64 -11.16
C GLN A 62 -14.57 13.81 -10.75
N ALA A 63 -14.69 14.25 -9.49
CA ALA A 63 -13.80 15.26 -8.92
C ALA A 63 -12.35 14.75 -8.82
N PRO A 64 -11.35 15.66 -8.86
CA PRO A 64 -9.96 15.28 -8.60
C PRO A 64 -9.79 14.55 -7.27
N HIS A 65 -8.86 13.63 -7.24
CA HIS A 65 -8.41 12.97 -6.00
C HIS A 65 -7.04 13.53 -5.64
N ASP A 66 -7.02 14.66 -4.96
CA ASP A 66 -5.78 15.33 -4.59
C ASP A 66 -5.04 14.53 -3.51
N ARG A 67 -3.73 14.39 -3.68
CA ARG A 67 -2.91 13.55 -2.80
C ARG A 67 -1.43 13.73 -3.02
N TYR A 68 -0.65 13.30 -2.06
CA TYR A 68 0.75 12.88 -2.24
C TYR A 68 0.78 11.38 -2.51
N LEU A 69 1.61 10.95 -3.46
CA LEU A 69 1.68 9.56 -3.91
C LEU A 69 3.13 9.15 -4.14
N LEU A 70 3.54 8.04 -3.52
CA LEU A 70 4.84 7.41 -3.76
C LEU A 70 4.61 5.97 -4.21
N HIS A 71 4.89 5.68 -5.48
CA HIS A 71 4.84 4.31 -5.99
C HIS A 71 6.13 3.56 -5.66
N TYR A 72 6.01 2.37 -5.07
CA TYR A 72 7.14 1.47 -4.90
C TYR A 72 7.53 0.83 -6.23
N ARG A 73 8.80 0.97 -6.58
CA ARG A 73 9.40 0.43 -7.79
C ARG A 73 10.91 0.28 -7.62
N PRO A 74 11.60 -0.50 -8.48
CA PRO A 74 13.05 -0.56 -8.44
C PRO A 74 13.70 0.83 -8.47
N GLY A 75 14.63 1.08 -7.55
CA GLY A 75 15.33 2.36 -7.40
C GLY A 75 14.62 3.40 -6.52
N VAL A 76 13.43 3.11 -5.97
CA VAL A 76 12.85 3.91 -4.90
C VAL A 76 13.41 3.41 -3.57
N GLU A 77 14.16 4.29 -2.90
CA GLU A 77 14.73 3.99 -1.59
C GLU A 77 13.66 4.19 -0.51
N VAL A 78 13.42 3.13 0.25
CA VAL A 78 12.60 3.15 1.46
C VAL A 78 13.33 2.44 2.58
N ALA A 79 12.97 2.72 3.81
CA ALA A 79 13.57 2.08 4.98
C ALA A 79 13.47 0.55 4.89
N GLN A 80 14.45 -0.16 5.47
CA GLN A 80 14.53 -1.61 5.43
C GLN A 80 13.23 -2.31 5.88
N PRO A 81 12.54 -1.89 6.96
CA PRO A 81 11.28 -2.49 7.35
C PRO A 81 10.23 -2.52 6.24
N TRP A 82 10.15 -1.46 5.44
CA TRP A 82 9.23 -1.40 4.31
C TRP A 82 9.62 -2.33 3.16
N GLN A 83 10.93 -2.51 2.92
CA GLN A 83 11.42 -3.48 1.93
C GLN A 83 11.05 -4.91 2.34
N GLU A 84 11.26 -5.24 3.62
CA GLU A 84 10.92 -6.55 4.19
C GLU A 84 9.40 -6.80 4.16
N PHE A 85 8.59 -5.82 4.56
CA PHE A 85 7.13 -5.93 4.52
C PHE A 85 6.61 -6.13 3.10
N ILE A 86 7.13 -5.39 2.13
CA ILE A 86 6.76 -5.56 0.72
C ILE A 86 7.20 -6.95 0.20
N ALA A 87 8.36 -7.45 0.62
CA ALA A 87 8.78 -8.81 0.28
C ALA A 87 7.84 -9.86 0.89
N GLU A 88 7.38 -9.69 2.14
CA GLU A 88 6.38 -10.55 2.77
C GLU A 88 5.05 -10.54 2.01
N LEU A 89 4.57 -9.34 1.59
CA LEU A 89 3.36 -9.19 0.77
C LEU A 89 3.48 -9.82 -0.63
N GLN A 90 4.68 -9.94 -1.16
CA GLN A 90 4.97 -10.66 -2.40
C GLN A 90 5.14 -12.16 -2.19
N GLY A 91 5.30 -12.58 -0.93
CA GLY A 91 5.50 -13.96 -0.52
C GLY A 91 4.25 -14.83 -0.63
N PRO A 92 4.43 -16.16 -0.54
CA PRO A 92 3.34 -17.12 -0.75
C PRO A 92 2.22 -17.01 0.30
N VAL A 93 2.53 -16.65 1.53
CA VAL A 93 1.56 -16.57 2.63
C VAL A 93 0.47 -15.55 2.33
N TYR A 94 0.84 -14.30 2.07
CA TYR A 94 -0.10 -13.25 1.73
C TYR A 94 -0.82 -13.52 0.39
N GLN A 95 -0.10 -14.04 -0.60
CA GLN A 95 -0.73 -14.40 -1.87
C GLN A 95 -1.75 -15.53 -1.73
N ASN A 96 -1.53 -16.51 -0.84
CA ASN A 96 -2.51 -17.56 -0.56
C ASN A 96 -3.74 -17.00 0.17
N PHE A 97 -3.56 -16.05 1.10
CA PHE A 97 -4.68 -15.32 1.69
C PHE A 97 -5.52 -14.63 0.59
N LEU A 98 -4.90 -13.89 -0.30
CA LEU A 98 -5.62 -13.21 -1.40
C LEU A 98 -6.35 -14.22 -2.31
N ARG A 99 -5.71 -15.35 -2.68
CA ARG A 99 -6.35 -16.40 -3.49
C ARG A 99 -7.54 -17.04 -2.79
N ARG A 100 -7.44 -17.22 -1.47
CA ARG A 100 -8.54 -17.76 -0.67
C ARG A 100 -9.77 -16.85 -0.70
N VAL A 101 -9.60 -15.54 -0.53
CA VAL A 101 -10.73 -14.60 -0.42
C VAL A 101 -11.20 -14.05 -1.77
N LEU A 102 -10.31 -13.91 -2.77
CA LEU A 102 -10.63 -13.35 -4.08
C LEU A 102 -10.85 -14.38 -5.17
N GLY A 103 -10.62 -15.67 -4.87
CA GLY A 103 -10.60 -16.75 -5.85
C GLY A 103 -9.19 -17.00 -6.41
N ASN A 104 -9.01 -18.16 -7.03
CA ASN A 104 -7.70 -18.62 -7.53
C ASN A 104 -7.30 -17.90 -8.82
N HIS A 105 -7.02 -16.61 -8.73
CA HIS A 105 -6.55 -15.78 -9.84
C HIS A 105 -5.03 -15.64 -9.84
N THR A 106 -4.47 -15.43 -11.03
CA THR A 106 -3.13 -14.86 -11.15
C THR A 106 -3.24 -13.34 -11.05
N PHE A 107 -2.42 -12.71 -10.22
CA PHE A 107 -2.43 -11.27 -10.05
C PHE A 107 -1.02 -10.71 -9.85
N ILE A 108 -0.88 -9.41 -10.09
CA ILE A 108 0.35 -8.65 -9.91
C ILE A 108 0.06 -7.54 -8.90
N PRO A 109 0.59 -7.62 -7.66
CA PRO A 109 0.43 -6.54 -6.69
C PRO A 109 1.31 -5.35 -7.09
N THR A 110 0.80 -4.15 -6.84
CA THR A 110 1.55 -2.90 -6.85
C THR A 110 1.34 -2.18 -5.53
N PHE A 111 2.35 -1.46 -5.08
CA PHE A 111 2.43 -0.90 -3.75
C PHE A 111 2.62 0.60 -3.84
N GLU A 112 1.91 1.35 -2.99
CA GLU A 112 2.00 2.80 -2.97
C GLU A 112 1.69 3.37 -1.59
N TRP A 113 2.41 4.41 -1.19
CA TRP A 113 2.05 5.25 -0.06
C TRP A 113 1.20 6.41 -0.56
N TYR A 114 0.12 6.66 0.14
CA TYR A 114 -0.87 7.67 -0.18
C TYR A 114 -1.08 8.57 1.02
N TYR A 115 -0.71 9.86 0.90
CA TYR A 115 -0.97 10.84 1.95
C TYR A 115 -1.92 11.91 1.44
N ALA A 116 -2.84 12.32 2.32
CA ALA A 116 -3.83 13.35 2.00
C ALA A 116 -3.88 14.41 3.10
N TRP A 117 -4.10 15.64 2.70
CA TRP A 117 -4.16 16.81 3.57
C TRP A 117 -5.57 17.40 3.60
N GLU A 118 -5.77 18.53 4.32
CA GLU A 118 -7.03 19.24 4.41
C GLU A 118 -7.64 19.51 3.03
N GLY A 119 -8.95 19.28 2.91
CA GLY A 119 -9.71 19.46 1.67
C GLY A 119 -9.59 18.31 0.66
N CYS A 120 -8.58 17.43 0.78
CA CYS A 120 -8.50 16.26 -0.08
C CYS A 120 -9.73 15.38 0.07
N ALA A 121 -10.22 14.88 -1.06
CA ALA A 121 -11.37 14.00 -1.11
C ALA A 121 -11.14 12.89 -2.15
N VAL A 122 -11.90 11.83 -2.02
CA VAL A 122 -11.99 10.78 -3.05
C VAL A 122 -13.46 10.68 -3.44
N SER A 123 -13.81 11.28 -4.59
CA SER A 123 -15.20 11.22 -5.09
C SER A 123 -15.65 9.78 -5.28
N PRO A 124 -16.97 9.49 -5.14
CA PRO A 124 -17.49 8.16 -5.32
C PRO A 124 -17.10 7.58 -6.68
N HIS A 125 -16.50 6.40 -6.69
CA HIS A 125 -16.09 5.70 -7.90
C HIS A 125 -15.99 4.20 -7.68
N CYS A 126 -15.96 3.46 -8.76
CA CYS A 126 -15.47 2.08 -8.80
C CYS A 126 -14.05 2.08 -9.35
N ASP A 127 -13.21 1.23 -8.85
CA ASP A 127 -11.84 1.05 -9.31
C ASP A 127 -11.77 0.63 -10.80
N ALA A 128 -10.62 0.88 -11.42
CA ALA A 128 -10.37 0.53 -12.83
C ALA A 128 -10.52 -0.98 -13.07
N ALA A 129 -10.98 -1.36 -14.28
CA ALA A 129 -11.25 -2.75 -14.64
C ALA A 129 -10.02 -3.69 -14.55
N ARG A 130 -8.79 -3.16 -14.60
CA ARG A 130 -7.56 -3.91 -14.42
C ARG A 130 -7.31 -4.38 -12.98
N LYS A 131 -7.97 -3.77 -12.00
CA LYS A 131 -7.84 -4.14 -10.59
C LYS A 131 -8.79 -5.30 -10.27
N LEU A 132 -8.30 -6.27 -9.54
CA LEU A 132 -9.11 -7.32 -8.93
C LEU A 132 -9.60 -6.87 -7.54
N ALA A 133 -8.69 -6.25 -6.78
CA ALA A 133 -8.98 -5.77 -5.44
C ALA A 133 -8.03 -4.62 -5.05
N THR A 134 -8.37 -3.93 -3.98
CA THR A 134 -7.50 -2.96 -3.28
C THR A 134 -7.47 -3.32 -1.80
N HIS A 135 -6.26 -3.40 -1.21
CA HIS A 135 -6.05 -3.56 0.22
C HIS A 135 -5.35 -2.32 0.76
N ILE A 136 -5.95 -1.67 1.75
CA ILE A 136 -5.50 -0.39 2.30
C ILE A 136 -5.15 -0.59 3.77
N PHE A 137 -3.92 -0.25 4.16
CA PHE A 137 -3.45 -0.25 5.54
C PHE A 137 -3.41 1.18 6.07
N TYR A 138 -3.84 1.38 7.32
CA TYR A 138 -3.91 2.68 7.98
C TYR A 138 -2.77 2.85 8.97
N PHE A 139 -2.09 4.02 8.90
CA PHE A 139 -0.90 4.30 9.71
C PHE A 139 -1.03 5.51 10.64
N ASN A 140 -2.16 6.18 10.65
CA ASN A 140 -2.41 7.23 11.64
C ASN A 140 -2.82 6.61 12.99
N THR A 141 -2.43 7.27 14.08
CA THR A 141 -2.84 6.97 15.44
C THR A 141 -3.76 8.05 15.98
N GLU A 142 -4.31 7.85 17.18
CA GLU A 142 -5.13 8.86 17.85
C GLU A 142 -4.34 10.14 18.20
N ASP A 143 -2.99 10.05 18.27
CA ASP A 143 -2.12 11.20 18.53
C ASP A 143 -1.96 12.12 17.32
N ASP A 144 -2.08 11.59 16.10
CA ASP A 144 -1.85 12.36 14.88
C ASP A 144 -3.07 12.50 13.97
N TRP A 145 -4.18 11.79 14.26
CA TRP A 145 -5.44 11.87 13.52
C TRP A 145 -6.67 11.71 14.39
N SER A 146 -7.63 12.62 14.25
CA SER A 146 -8.94 12.53 14.89
C SER A 146 -10.01 12.04 13.91
N SER A 147 -10.88 11.13 14.34
CA SER A 147 -12.03 10.68 13.55
C SER A 147 -12.97 11.85 13.17
N ALA A 148 -13.00 12.94 13.97
CA ALA A 148 -13.76 14.16 13.66
C ALA A 148 -13.24 14.91 12.43
N TRP A 149 -11.99 14.66 12.01
CA TRP A 149 -11.41 15.26 10.79
C TRP A 149 -11.81 14.54 9.52
N GLY A 150 -12.57 13.44 9.64
CA GLY A 150 -12.98 12.62 8.53
C GLY A 150 -11.90 11.60 8.14
N GLY A 151 -11.89 11.21 6.86
CA GLY A 151 -10.94 10.23 6.36
C GLY A 151 -11.48 8.81 6.35
N GLN A 152 -12.72 8.61 6.81
CA GLN A 152 -13.41 7.32 6.68
C GLN A 152 -13.54 6.93 5.21
N ILE A 153 -13.25 5.68 4.89
CA ILE A 153 -13.61 5.13 3.59
C ILE A 153 -15.07 4.67 3.66
N LEU A 154 -15.90 5.28 2.82
CA LEU A 154 -17.31 4.93 2.71
C LEU A 154 -17.47 3.79 1.72
N ILE A 155 -18.07 2.69 2.17
CA ILE A 155 -18.61 1.62 1.33
C ILE A 155 -20.00 2.07 0.90
N LEU A 156 -20.18 2.24 -0.40
CA LEU A 156 -21.36 2.90 -0.95
C LEU A 156 -22.17 1.92 -1.80
N ASP A 157 -23.48 1.95 -1.63
CA ASP A 157 -24.42 1.20 -2.44
C ASP A 157 -25.14 2.13 -3.42
N SER A 158 -25.05 1.80 -4.68
CA SER A 158 -25.77 2.50 -5.75
C SER A 158 -27.15 1.89 -6.03
N GLU A 159 -27.54 0.83 -5.32
CA GLU A 159 -28.76 0.05 -5.63
C GLU A 159 -28.84 -0.27 -7.15
N ARG A 160 -27.68 -0.43 -7.80
CA ARG A 160 -27.48 -0.65 -9.24
C ARG A 160 -28.01 0.47 -10.15
N LYS A 161 -28.28 1.67 -9.62
CA LYS A 161 -28.77 2.83 -10.38
C LYS A 161 -27.71 3.45 -11.30
N PHE A 162 -26.42 3.28 -10.98
CA PHE A 162 -25.32 3.90 -11.72
C PHE A 162 -24.46 2.87 -12.44
N LYS A 163 -24.05 3.20 -13.67
CA LYS A 163 -23.05 2.42 -14.41
C LYS A 163 -21.66 2.72 -13.86
N VAL A 164 -20.75 1.76 -13.90
CA VAL A 164 -19.36 1.87 -13.41
C VAL A 164 -18.61 3.08 -14.01
N HIS A 165 -18.95 3.49 -15.21
CA HIS A 165 -18.38 4.65 -15.90
C HIS A 165 -19.30 5.89 -15.75
N SER A 166 -19.53 6.31 -14.52
CA SER A 166 -20.28 7.52 -14.17
C SER A 166 -19.64 8.20 -12.95
N GLY A 167 -20.11 9.40 -12.60
CA GLY A 167 -19.61 10.19 -11.48
C GLY A 167 -20.75 10.61 -10.55
N PRO A 168 -21.40 9.67 -9.83
CA PRO A 168 -22.40 10.05 -8.84
C PRO A 168 -21.77 10.84 -7.70
N THR A 169 -22.58 11.67 -7.06
CA THR A 169 -22.21 12.37 -5.82
C THR A 169 -22.54 11.53 -4.60
N PHE A 170 -22.02 11.88 -3.41
CA PHE A 170 -22.26 11.12 -2.18
C PHE A 170 -23.73 11.05 -1.77
N ASP A 171 -24.50 12.08 -2.06
CA ASP A 171 -25.94 12.17 -1.76
C ASP A 171 -26.82 11.30 -2.66
N GLN A 172 -26.28 10.86 -3.79
CA GLN A 172 -26.95 9.95 -4.72
C GLN A 172 -26.72 8.47 -4.39
N LEU A 173 -25.88 8.18 -3.39
CA LEU A 173 -25.50 6.83 -3.01
C LEU A 173 -25.83 6.59 -1.52
N LYS A 174 -26.24 5.38 -1.20
CA LYS A 174 -26.46 4.96 0.18
C LYS A 174 -25.13 4.57 0.83
N VAL A 175 -24.86 5.08 2.02
CA VAL A 175 -23.72 4.61 2.83
C VAL A 175 -24.08 3.27 3.45
N ALA A 176 -23.42 2.20 3.03
CA ALA A 176 -23.61 0.87 3.60
C ALA A 176 -22.70 0.64 4.82
N ALA A 177 -21.46 1.19 4.78
CA ALA A 177 -20.54 1.17 5.91
C ALA A 177 -19.59 2.36 5.85
N SER A 178 -19.07 2.75 7.01
CA SER A 178 -18.07 3.79 7.20
C SER A 178 -16.88 3.18 7.93
N ILE A 179 -15.73 3.09 7.26
CA ILE A 179 -14.52 2.45 7.79
C ILE A 179 -13.58 3.51 8.31
N GLU A 180 -13.38 3.50 9.63
CA GLU A 180 -12.48 4.44 10.31
C GLU A 180 -11.02 4.19 9.92
N PRO A 181 -10.22 5.26 9.72
CA PRO A 181 -8.80 5.14 9.41
C PRO A 181 -7.96 4.87 10.68
N ARG A 182 -8.30 3.81 11.40
CA ARG A 182 -7.59 3.41 12.62
C ARG A 182 -6.24 2.80 12.31
N GLY A 183 -5.21 3.24 13.04
CA GLY A 183 -3.89 2.62 12.99
C GLY A 183 -3.93 1.13 13.27
N ASN A 184 -3.10 0.39 12.56
CA ASN A 184 -3.08 -1.08 12.51
C ASN A 184 -4.39 -1.73 12.04
N GLY A 185 -5.30 -0.97 11.45
CA GLY A 185 -6.44 -1.51 10.71
C GLY A 185 -6.13 -1.58 9.22
N SER A 186 -6.89 -2.39 8.50
CA SER A 186 -6.86 -2.43 7.05
C SER A 186 -8.23 -2.70 6.44
N LEU A 187 -8.42 -2.28 5.20
CA LEU A 187 -9.63 -2.52 4.42
C LEU A 187 -9.25 -3.23 3.13
N LEU A 188 -9.75 -4.44 2.95
CA LEU A 188 -9.69 -5.16 1.69
C LEU A 188 -11.05 -5.12 1.00
N PHE A 189 -11.10 -4.73 -0.28
CA PHE A 189 -12.34 -4.83 -1.06
C PHE A 189 -12.06 -5.30 -2.48
N GLN A 190 -13.01 -6.09 -3.00
CA GLN A 190 -12.96 -6.60 -4.35
C GLN A 190 -13.54 -5.57 -5.33
N ARG A 191 -12.89 -5.40 -6.46
CA ARG A 191 -13.41 -4.58 -7.53
C ARG A 191 -14.53 -5.31 -8.25
N THR A 192 -15.70 -4.69 -8.28
CA THR A 192 -16.86 -5.10 -9.09
C THR A 192 -17.38 -3.91 -9.91
N HIS A 193 -18.41 -4.13 -10.73
CA HIS A 193 -19.09 -3.01 -11.41
C HIS A 193 -19.93 -2.16 -10.45
N HIS A 194 -20.01 -2.52 -9.17
CA HIS A 194 -20.82 -1.87 -8.14
C HIS A 194 -20.03 -1.57 -6.86
N SER A 195 -18.71 -1.76 -6.87
CA SER A 195 -17.85 -1.49 -5.70
C SER A 195 -17.58 0.01 -5.52
N TRP A 196 -18.66 0.77 -5.35
CA TRP A 196 -18.61 2.20 -5.11
C TRP A 196 -18.02 2.50 -3.76
N HIS A 197 -17.03 3.37 -3.73
CA HIS A 197 -16.39 3.81 -2.50
C HIS A 197 -15.87 5.24 -2.67
N GLY A 198 -15.62 5.90 -1.56
CA GLY A 198 -15.10 7.27 -1.57
C GLY A 198 -14.73 7.76 -0.18
N VAL A 199 -14.14 8.95 -0.13
CA VAL A 199 -13.77 9.66 1.10
C VAL A 199 -14.28 11.10 0.98
N ARG A 200 -15.05 11.56 1.95
CA ARG A 200 -15.49 12.96 2.01
C ARG A 200 -14.30 13.90 2.22
N PRO A 201 -14.43 15.19 1.88
CA PRO A 201 -13.37 16.16 2.11
C PRO A 201 -12.85 16.11 3.55
N LEU A 202 -11.55 16.04 3.71
CA LEU A 202 -10.88 16.05 5.00
C LEU A 202 -10.98 17.43 5.66
N GLN A 203 -11.22 17.45 6.96
CA GLN A 203 -11.33 18.67 7.80
C GLN A 203 -10.22 18.71 8.86
N CYS A 204 -9.06 18.17 8.55
CA CYS A 204 -7.94 18.16 9.47
C CYS A 204 -7.23 19.52 9.53
N PRO A 205 -6.54 19.84 10.65
CA PRO A 205 -5.71 21.04 10.75
C PRO A 205 -4.59 21.05 9.70
N GLN A 206 -4.14 22.25 9.35
CA GLN A 206 -2.99 22.41 8.44
C GLN A 206 -1.77 21.65 8.95
N GLY A 207 -1.06 20.97 8.05
CA GLY A 207 0.12 20.16 8.35
C GLY A 207 -0.18 18.74 8.83
N LYS A 208 -1.45 18.39 9.12
CA LYS A 208 -1.82 17.01 9.40
C LYS A 208 -2.00 16.23 8.08
N LEU A 209 -1.56 14.99 8.08
CA LEU A 209 -1.64 14.10 6.93
C LEU A 209 -2.35 12.80 7.30
N ARG A 210 -3.33 12.41 6.50
CA ARG A 210 -3.89 11.05 6.51
C ARG A 210 -2.93 10.14 5.75
N LYS A 211 -2.42 9.10 6.41
CA LYS A 211 -1.34 8.25 5.91
C LYS A 211 -1.83 6.83 5.66
N LEU A 212 -1.69 6.38 4.44
CA LEU A 212 -2.11 5.05 4.00
C LEU A 212 -0.98 4.36 3.24
N PHE A 213 -1.00 3.03 3.30
CA PHE A 213 -0.27 2.19 2.36
C PHE A 213 -1.27 1.32 1.61
N LEU A 214 -1.22 1.36 0.28
CA LEU A 214 -2.16 0.68 -0.60
C LEU A 214 -1.48 -0.43 -1.38
N ILE A 215 -2.17 -1.55 -1.46
CA ILE A 215 -1.84 -2.66 -2.34
C ILE A 215 -2.94 -2.74 -3.39
N THR A 216 -2.59 -2.46 -4.64
CA THR A 216 -3.48 -2.71 -5.76
C THR A 216 -3.19 -4.09 -6.34
N VAL A 217 -4.16 -4.98 -6.26
CA VAL A 217 -4.10 -6.33 -6.84
C VAL A 217 -4.57 -6.25 -8.29
N ASN A 218 -3.61 -6.27 -9.23
CA ASN A 218 -3.93 -6.13 -10.65
C ASN A 218 -4.10 -7.48 -11.33
N ILE A 219 -5.04 -7.55 -12.27
CA ILE A 219 -5.16 -8.69 -13.19
C ILE A 219 -4.05 -8.55 -14.25
N PRO A 220 -3.25 -9.62 -14.51
CA PRO A 220 -2.29 -9.60 -15.59
C PRO A 220 -2.98 -9.30 -16.92
N SER A 221 -2.51 -8.26 -17.60
CA SER A 221 -3.02 -7.90 -18.92
C SER A 221 -1.90 -7.34 -19.78
N PHE A 222 -2.05 -7.48 -21.11
CA PHE A 222 -1.12 -6.88 -22.07
C PHE A 222 -0.98 -5.36 -21.86
N GLN A 223 -2.07 -4.67 -21.50
CA GLN A 223 -2.04 -3.24 -21.23
C GLN A 223 -1.19 -2.89 -20.01
N VAL A 224 -1.29 -3.65 -18.92
CA VAL A 224 -0.48 -3.45 -17.71
C VAL A 224 1.00 -3.71 -18.03
N TRP A 225 1.29 -4.82 -18.73
CA TRP A 225 2.63 -5.15 -19.18
C TRP A 225 3.22 -4.05 -20.09
N TRP A 226 2.48 -3.60 -21.10
CA TRP A 226 2.91 -2.56 -22.04
C TRP A 226 3.20 -1.22 -21.36
N ARG A 227 2.38 -0.84 -20.38
CA ARG A 227 2.62 0.36 -19.57
C ARG A 227 3.91 0.24 -18.76
N LYS A 228 4.14 -0.92 -18.12
CA LYS A 228 5.38 -1.20 -17.38
C LYS A 228 6.61 -1.08 -18.28
N VAL A 229 6.59 -1.66 -19.49
CA VAL A 229 7.69 -1.55 -20.46
C VAL A 229 7.98 -0.09 -20.85
N ARG A 230 6.97 0.76 -20.88
CA ARG A 230 7.09 2.20 -21.17
C ARG A 230 7.42 3.08 -19.96
N GLY A 231 7.80 2.51 -18.83
CA GLY A 231 8.10 3.25 -17.60
C GLY A 231 6.89 4.00 -17.04
N LYS A 232 5.69 3.46 -17.26
CA LYS A 232 4.45 3.99 -16.70
C LYS A 232 3.95 3.07 -15.58
N ASP A 233 3.23 3.68 -14.65
CA ASP A 233 2.46 2.92 -13.67
C ASP A 233 1.28 2.18 -14.34
N PRO A 234 0.60 1.28 -13.63
CA PRO A 234 -0.57 0.61 -14.16
C PRO A 234 -1.73 1.55 -14.55
N ASP A 235 -1.83 2.75 -13.96
CA ASP A 235 -2.82 3.77 -14.32
C ASP A 235 -2.43 4.58 -15.57
N GLY A 236 -1.17 4.47 -16.00
CA GLY A 236 -0.65 5.10 -17.20
C GLY A 236 0.05 6.44 -16.95
N TYR A 237 0.22 6.86 -15.69
CA TYR A 237 1.06 8.01 -15.34
C TYR A 237 2.52 7.71 -15.60
N ARG A 238 3.28 8.72 -16.03
CA ARG A 238 4.74 8.58 -16.13
C ARG A 238 5.32 8.51 -14.72
N LEU A 239 6.07 7.47 -14.47
CA LEU A 239 6.87 7.38 -13.26
C LEU A 239 8.05 8.34 -13.42
N LYS A 240 8.24 9.26 -12.49
CA LYS A 240 9.48 10.05 -12.44
C LYS A 240 10.66 9.10 -12.27
N ALA A 241 11.82 9.45 -12.83
CA ALA A 241 13.04 8.72 -12.53
C ALA A 241 13.23 8.69 -11.00
N ALA A 242 13.67 7.55 -10.45
CA ALA A 242 14.08 7.52 -9.06
C ALA A 242 15.13 8.64 -8.87
N PRO A 243 15.11 9.42 -7.77
CA PRO A 243 16.14 10.39 -7.51
C PRO A 243 17.48 9.67 -7.59
N THR A 244 18.32 10.05 -8.55
CA THR A 244 19.70 9.58 -8.58
C THR A 244 20.32 10.08 -7.29
N GLY A 245 20.72 9.15 -6.41
CA GLY A 245 21.13 9.41 -5.05
C GLY A 245 22.00 10.68 -4.97
N SER A 246 21.56 11.64 -4.21
CA SER A 246 22.44 12.65 -3.68
C SER A 246 23.52 11.89 -2.92
N ARG A 247 24.77 12.03 -3.33
CA ARG A 247 25.92 11.61 -2.52
C ARG A 247 25.65 12.10 -1.10
N THR A 248 25.34 11.19 -0.21
CA THR A 248 25.32 11.47 1.22
C THR A 248 26.74 11.86 1.59
N GLU A 249 27.00 13.15 1.76
CA GLU A 249 28.12 13.61 2.56
C GLU A 249 27.99 12.93 3.91
N GLY A 250 29.00 12.12 4.24
CA GLY A 250 28.96 11.23 5.38
C GLY A 250 28.72 11.99 6.69
N VAL A 251 27.58 11.78 7.27
CA VAL A 251 27.37 12.03 8.70
C VAL A 251 28.20 10.98 9.44
N ARG A 252 29.40 11.38 9.88
CA ARG A 252 30.25 10.58 10.77
C ARG A 252 29.54 10.51 12.13
N TYR A 253 28.95 9.39 12.43
CA TYR A 253 28.60 9.06 13.82
C TYR A 253 29.90 8.77 14.57
N PRO A 254 30.12 9.34 15.77
CA PRO A 254 31.27 8.99 16.57
C PRO A 254 31.15 7.52 17.03
N CYS A 255 32.04 6.66 16.57
CA CYS A 255 32.21 5.32 17.10
C CYS A 255 32.69 5.44 18.55
N SER A 256 31.85 5.06 19.52
CA SER A 256 32.31 4.69 20.85
C SER A 256 33.01 3.34 20.75
N ALA A 257 34.28 3.32 21.15
CA ALA A 257 35.14 2.16 21.16
C ALA A 257 34.64 1.12 22.16
N SER A 258 34.14 -0.01 21.65
CA SER A 258 34.20 -1.32 22.31
C SER A 258 33.40 -2.35 21.50
N CYS A 259 34.00 -2.97 20.50
CA CYS A 259 33.67 -4.32 20.05
C CYS A 259 34.84 -4.90 19.26
N LEU A 260 35.36 -5.98 19.76
CA LEU A 260 36.41 -6.82 19.17
C LEU A 260 35.91 -7.48 17.86
N PRO A 261 36.80 -7.76 16.88
CA PRO A 261 36.42 -8.33 15.60
C PRO A 261 36.23 -9.83 15.68
N ILE A 262 35.06 -10.31 15.21
CA ILE A 262 34.85 -11.72 14.88
C ILE A 262 35.19 -11.87 13.39
N CYS A 263 36.26 -12.63 13.09
CA CYS A 263 36.63 -13.05 11.73
C CYS A 263 35.52 -13.92 11.14
N ALA A 264 34.95 -13.50 10.01
CA ALA A 264 34.15 -14.36 9.17
C ALA A 264 35.03 -14.98 8.08
N TYR A 265 35.06 -16.31 8.06
CA TYR A 265 35.74 -17.19 7.11
C TYR A 265 34.90 -17.29 5.83
N ILE A 266 35.52 -16.99 4.66
CA ILE A 266 34.93 -17.28 3.35
C ILE A 266 35.73 -18.44 2.72
N PRO A 267 35.14 -19.54 2.30
CA PRO A 267 35.83 -20.62 1.58
C PRO A 267 35.74 -20.42 0.07
N GLY A 268 36.86 -20.63 -0.63
CA GLY A 268 36.84 -21.00 -2.05
C GLY A 268 37.89 -20.36 -2.95
N SER A 269 39.07 -21.00 -3.12
CA SER A 269 39.62 -21.40 -4.42
C SER A 269 40.99 -22.10 -4.30
N VAL A 270 41.02 -23.29 -4.73
CA VAL A 270 41.99 -24.21 -5.37
C VAL A 270 43.42 -23.72 -5.60
N GLY A 271 44.38 -24.54 -5.16
CA GLY A 271 45.56 -24.77 -5.99
C GLY A 271 46.92 -24.81 -5.32
N CYS A 272 47.44 -26.04 -5.09
CA CYS A 272 48.80 -26.54 -5.25
C CYS A 272 49.94 -26.29 -4.21
N HIS A 273 50.35 -27.44 -3.74
CA HIS A 273 51.69 -28.00 -3.47
C HIS A 273 52.37 -27.78 -2.10
N VAL A 274 52.46 -28.95 -1.48
CA VAL A 274 53.41 -29.43 -0.44
C VAL A 274 54.89 -29.36 -0.92
N PRO A 275 55.92 -29.19 -0.08
CA PRO A 275 56.37 -30.32 0.73
C PRO A 275 56.84 -29.99 2.17
N SER A 276 56.72 -31.04 3.02
CA SER A 276 57.46 -31.27 4.26
C SER A 276 58.93 -31.61 3.92
N PRO A 277 59.84 -31.93 4.85
CA PRO A 277 59.79 -32.07 6.31
C PRO A 277 61.11 -31.64 7.04
N SER A 278 61.23 -32.12 8.27
CA SER A 278 62.41 -32.36 9.13
C SER A 278 62.73 -31.16 10.06
N THR A 279 62.86 -31.30 11.31
CA THR A 279 63.29 -32.36 12.25
C THR A 279 62.62 -32.12 13.60
#